data_4004ff6ae1d0e74c8bfaf019123b4780
#
_entry.id   4004ff6ae1d0e74c8bfaf019123b4780
#
_cell.length_a   1.000
_cell.length_b   1.000
_cell.length_c   1.000
_cell.angle_alpha   90.00
_cell.angle_beta   90.00
_cell.angle_gamma   90.00
#
_symmetry.space_group_name_H-M   'P 1'
#
loop_
_entity.id
_entity.type
_entity.pdbx_description
1 polymer ?
#
loop_
_entity_poly.entity_id
_entity_poly.type
_entity_poly.pdbx_seq_one_letter_code
_entity_poly.pdbx_strand_id
1 'polypeptide(L)'
;RAGRFGVGRAPIEALIENGIHIDSSVTPLLTWESQGGPSFIGAPNLPYRLEGGEDVRNHSSAGTVVEVPVTVGFTRFPPESWSRIARLFANPVARTLHLPGAAYRIGLVQRVILTPETYTASEMLRVSRRFLAAGAPYLHMYLHSSSLMAGLTPFGETQERVDGIYSRIRDFVTGLREIADVRTLTVSEAAHAFDPLKARASDRSGQVEQSPPEGIPVEDASG
;
A
#
# COMPACT_ATOMS: atom_id res chain seq x y z
N ARG A 1 -1.74 12.04 6.69
CA ARG A 1 -0.49 11.27 6.88
C ARG A 1 0.27 11.82 8.06
N ALA A 2 0.69 10.96 8.98
CA ALA A 2 1.56 11.32 10.08
C ALA A 2 2.97 11.68 9.59
N GLY A 3 3.60 12.67 10.23
CA GLY A 3 4.99 13.05 9.94
C GLY A 3 5.92 11.85 10.15
N ARG A 4 6.87 11.65 9.24
CA ARG A 4 7.84 10.53 9.25
C ARG A 4 7.19 9.14 9.35
N PHE A 5 5.97 8.99 8.83
CA PHE A 5 5.19 7.75 8.95
C PHE A 5 4.95 7.29 10.40
N GLY A 6 4.97 8.23 11.36
CA GLY A 6 4.86 7.96 12.80
C GLY A 6 3.44 7.67 13.26
N VAL A 7 2.69 6.82 12.56
CA VAL A 7 1.35 6.41 12.96
C VAL A 7 1.40 5.20 13.90
N GLY A 8 0.60 5.26 14.96
CA GLY A 8 0.45 4.21 15.96
C GLY A 8 -0.90 4.37 16.67
N ARG A 9 -1.10 3.71 17.81
CA ARG A 9 -2.38 3.74 18.55
C ARG A 9 -2.87 5.15 18.83
N ALA A 10 -2.09 5.95 19.53
CA ALA A 10 -2.49 7.30 19.94
C ALA A 10 -2.77 8.24 18.74
N PRO A 11 -1.96 8.29 17.67
CA PRO A 11 -2.34 9.00 16.45
C PRO A 11 -3.66 8.55 15.83
N ILE A 12 -3.97 7.26 15.81
CA ILE A 12 -5.25 6.76 15.27
C ILE A 12 -6.42 7.21 16.15
N GLU A 13 -6.30 7.13 17.46
CA GLU A 13 -7.30 7.64 18.42
C GLU A 13 -7.55 9.13 18.19
N ALA A 14 -6.49 9.93 18.05
CA ALA A 14 -6.61 11.35 17.76
C ALA A 14 -7.28 11.65 16.40
N LEU A 15 -7.06 10.83 15.37
CA LEU A 15 -7.77 10.96 14.09
C LEU A 15 -9.28 10.74 14.30
N ILE A 16 -9.65 9.68 15.02
CA ILE A 16 -11.05 9.34 15.30
C ILE A 16 -11.74 10.46 16.09
N GLU A 17 -11.11 10.95 17.16
CA GLU A 17 -11.62 12.05 17.99
C GLU A 17 -11.85 13.35 17.19
N ASN A 18 -11.03 13.58 16.16
CA ASN A 18 -11.16 14.76 15.29
C ASN A 18 -11.97 14.52 14.02
N GLY A 19 -12.67 13.38 13.90
CA GLY A 19 -13.52 13.06 12.76
C GLY A 19 -12.74 12.85 11.44
N ILE A 20 -11.46 12.48 11.52
CA ILE A 20 -10.62 12.17 10.37
C ILE A 20 -10.70 10.66 10.12
N HIS A 21 -11.27 10.27 8.99
CA HIS A 21 -11.57 8.88 8.67
C HIS A 21 -10.66 8.25 7.61
N ILE A 22 -9.62 8.95 7.16
CA ILE A 22 -8.68 8.45 6.15
C ILE A 22 -7.27 8.77 6.60
N ASP A 23 -6.41 7.76 6.66
CA ASP A 23 -4.97 7.91 6.84
C ASP A 23 -4.20 7.24 5.69
N SER A 24 -2.94 7.59 5.56
CA SER A 24 -2.04 7.06 4.54
C SER A 24 -0.61 7.10 5.04
N SER A 25 -0.40 6.59 6.26
CA SER A 25 0.89 6.65 6.94
C SER A 25 1.62 5.31 6.96
N VAL A 26 0.92 4.21 6.67
CA VAL A 26 1.54 2.88 6.71
C VAL A 26 2.39 2.64 5.46
N THR A 27 3.62 2.23 5.70
CA THR A 27 4.57 1.78 4.67
C THR A 27 4.85 0.29 4.89
N PRO A 28 4.04 -0.62 4.34
CA PRO A 28 4.20 -2.06 4.56
C PRO A 28 5.63 -2.53 4.30
N LEU A 29 6.05 -3.61 4.97
CA LEU A 29 7.39 -4.21 4.85
C LEU A 29 8.55 -3.34 5.39
N LEU A 30 8.26 -2.15 5.94
CA LEU A 30 9.27 -1.26 6.53
C LEU A 30 9.20 -1.27 8.05
N THR A 31 10.33 -0.94 8.69
CA THR A 31 10.42 -0.63 10.10
C THR A 31 11.18 0.68 10.29
N TRP A 32 10.66 1.54 11.13
CA TRP A 32 11.24 2.83 11.49
C TRP A 32 11.79 2.82 12.93
N GLU A 33 11.86 1.63 13.57
CA GLU A 33 12.29 1.45 14.97
C GLU A 33 13.66 2.06 15.25
N SER A 34 14.59 2.01 14.30
CA SER A 34 15.91 2.64 14.44
C SER A 34 15.88 4.17 14.55
N GLN A 35 14.72 4.78 14.22
CA GLN A 35 14.47 6.22 14.31
C GLN A 35 13.39 6.53 15.36
N GLY A 36 13.06 5.58 16.24
CA GLY A 36 12.01 5.72 17.24
C GLY A 36 10.58 5.63 16.68
N GLY A 37 10.42 5.20 15.44
CA GLY A 37 9.13 5.03 14.77
C GLY A 37 8.58 3.61 14.85
N PRO A 38 7.39 3.37 14.27
CA PRO A 38 6.74 2.06 14.27
C PRO A 38 7.36 1.07 13.28
N SER A 39 7.05 -0.21 13.48
CA SER A 39 7.28 -1.26 12.48
C SER A 39 5.98 -1.58 11.75
N PHE A 40 6.01 -1.55 10.43
CA PHE A 40 4.88 -1.91 9.57
C PHE A 40 5.07 -3.27 8.87
N ILE A 41 6.04 -4.07 9.34
CA ILE A 41 6.26 -5.41 8.82
C ILE A 41 5.09 -6.31 9.20
N GLY A 42 4.36 -6.77 8.18
CA GLY A 42 3.14 -7.55 8.35
C GLY A 42 1.84 -6.75 8.18
N ALA A 43 1.92 -5.43 8.03
CA ALA A 43 0.77 -4.63 7.67
C ALA A 43 0.23 -5.02 6.27
N PRO A 44 -1.08 -4.90 6.01
CA PRO A 44 -1.66 -5.11 4.69
C PRO A 44 -1.06 -4.19 3.62
N ASN A 45 -0.98 -4.68 2.38
CA ASN A 45 -0.53 -3.91 1.22
C ASN A 45 -1.69 -3.24 0.45
N LEU A 46 -2.93 -3.55 0.82
CA LEU A 46 -4.15 -2.99 0.24
C LEU A 46 -4.89 -2.17 1.31
N PRO A 47 -5.80 -1.27 0.93
CA PRO A 47 -6.58 -0.50 1.88
C PRO A 47 -7.28 -1.37 2.91
N TYR A 48 -7.27 -0.95 4.17
CA TYR A 48 -7.86 -1.67 5.27
C TYR A 48 -8.35 -0.70 6.34
N ARG A 49 -9.16 -1.20 7.27
CA ARG A 49 -9.71 -0.37 8.34
C ARG A 49 -8.94 -0.53 9.63
N LEU A 50 -8.75 0.61 10.29
CA LEU A 50 -8.11 0.74 11.60
C LEU A 50 -9.14 1.12 12.65
N GLU A 51 -8.97 0.58 13.84
CA GLU A 51 -9.73 0.87 15.05
C GLU A 51 -8.81 1.49 16.10
N GLY A 52 -9.36 2.40 16.94
CA GLY A 52 -8.62 2.99 18.05
C GLY A 52 -8.15 1.92 19.05
N GLY A 53 -6.97 2.10 19.61
CA GLY A 53 -6.38 1.16 20.58
C GLY A 53 -5.74 -0.09 19.99
N GLU A 54 -5.96 -0.38 18.72
CA GLU A 54 -5.40 -1.56 18.04
C GLU A 54 -4.02 -1.30 17.41
N ASP A 55 -3.33 -2.38 17.09
CA ASP A 55 -2.08 -2.30 16.32
C ASP A 55 -2.41 -1.92 14.87
N VAL A 56 -1.76 -0.87 14.37
CA VAL A 56 -1.96 -0.36 13.00
C VAL A 56 -1.64 -1.38 11.89
N ARG A 57 -1.08 -2.53 12.21
CA ARG A 57 -0.86 -3.65 11.28
C ARG A 57 -2.07 -4.58 11.18
N ASN A 58 -3.03 -4.43 12.08
CA ASN A 58 -4.21 -5.28 12.15
C ASN A 58 -5.38 -4.64 11.41
N HIS A 59 -6.05 -5.42 10.59
CA HIS A 59 -7.32 -5.02 10.00
C HIS A 59 -8.44 -5.24 11.02
N SER A 60 -9.26 -4.22 11.25
CA SER A 60 -10.49 -4.32 12.04
C SER A 60 -11.72 -4.11 11.15
N SER A 61 -12.69 -5.03 11.24
CA SER A 61 -13.99 -4.85 10.56
C SER A 61 -14.86 -3.76 11.19
N ALA A 62 -14.59 -3.38 12.44
CA ALA A 62 -15.25 -2.30 13.16
C ALA A 62 -14.55 -0.94 13.02
N GLY A 63 -13.36 -0.94 12.42
CA GLY A 63 -12.53 0.25 12.29
C GLY A 63 -13.21 1.38 11.53
N THR A 64 -13.04 2.60 12.02
CA THR A 64 -13.64 3.82 11.46
C THR A 64 -12.69 4.61 10.57
N VAL A 65 -11.37 4.35 10.66
CA VAL A 65 -10.36 4.97 9.80
C VAL A 65 -9.97 4.01 8.69
N VAL A 66 -10.00 4.45 7.44
CA VAL A 66 -9.47 3.72 6.29
C VAL A 66 -8.01 4.10 6.10
N GLU A 67 -7.12 3.13 6.28
CA GLU A 67 -5.73 3.26 5.91
C GLU A 67 -5.54 2.95 4.42
N VAL A 68 -4.88 3.86 3.70
CA VAL A 68 -4.49 3.69 2.30
C VAL A 68 -2.96 3.58 2.24
N PRO A 69 -2.40 2.36 2.38
CA PRO A 69 -0.97 2.19 2.55
C PRO A 69 -0.18 2.58 1.30
N VAL A 70 1.03 3.09 1.51
CA VAL A 70 1.99 3.35 0.43
C VAL A 70 2.41 2.02 -0.19
N THR A 71 2.51 1.96 -1.51
CA THR A 71 2.97 0.75 -2.19
C THR A 71 4.46 0.52 -1.95
N VAL A 72 4.76 -0.61 -1.31
CA VAL A 72 6.12 -1.09 -1.03
C VAL A 72 6.23 -2.54 -1.44
N GLY A 73 7.27 -2.92 -2.15
CA GLY A 73 7.44 -4.32 -2.58
C GLY A 73 8.89 -4.69 -2.89
N PHE A 74 9.11 -5.97 -3.15
CA PHE A 74 10.39 -6.47 -3.64
C PHE A 74 10.35 -6.74 -5.15
N THR A 75 11.44 -6.43 -5.84
CA THR A 75 11.51 -6.55 -7.30
C THR A 75 11.61 -8.00 -7.79
N ARG A 76 12.10 -8.94 -6.97
CA ARG A 76 12.42 -10.31 -7.39
C ARG A 76 11.52 -11.40 -6.85
N PHE A 77 10.84 -11.15 -5.73
CA PHE A 77 10.06 -12.17 -5.03
C PHE A 77 8.56 -12.01 -5.28
N PRO A 78 7.77 -13.08 -5.23
CA PRO A 78 6.32 -12.98 -5.32
C PRO A 78 5.75 -12.33 -4.04
N PRO A 79 4.64 -11.57 -4.14
CA PRO A 79 4.08 -10.80 -3.02
C PRO A 79 3.80 -11.60 -1.75
N GLU A 80 3.42 -12.86 -1.86
CA GLU A 80 3.11 -13.75 -0.73
C GLU A 80 4.30 -13.99 0.20
N SER A 81 5.52 -13.86 -0.35
CA SER A 81 6.77 -14.07 0.41
C SER A 81 7.30 -12.79 1.07
N TRP A 82 6.80 -11.61 0.69
CA TRP A 82 7.39 -10.33 1.06
C TRP A 82 7.45 -10.07 2.56
N SER A 83 6.37 -10.38 3.29
CA SER A 83 6.35 -10.20 4.74
C SER A 83 7.32 -11.14 5.47
N ARG A 84 7.55 -12.34 4.93
CA ARG A 84 8.56 -13.28 5.47
C ARG A 84 9.97 -12.77 5.25
N ILE A 85 10.26 -12.29 4.03
CA ILE A 85 11.55 -11.72 3.67
C ILE A 85 11.82 -10.47 4.50
N ALA A 86 10.85 -9.57 4.64
CA ALA A 86 10.98 -8.37 5.44
C ALA A 86 11.28 -8.69 6.91
N ARG A 87 10.60 -9.70 7.51
CA ARG A 87 10.87 -10.17 8.88
C ARG A 87 12.27 -10.77 9.01
N LEU A 88 12.71 -11.56 8.05
CA LEU A 88 14.06 -12.13 8.05
C LEU A 88 15.13 -11.04 8.08
N PHE A 89 14.97 -10.00 7.26
CA PHE A 89 15.93 -8.90 7.20
C PHE A 89 15.80 -7.88 8.34
N ALA A 90 14.68 -7.84 9.04
CA ALA A 90 14.52 -7.05 10.26
C ALA A 90 15.10 -7.76 11.50
N ASN A 91 15.36 -9.06 11.42
CA ASN A 91 15.91 -9.83 12.54
C ASN A 91 17.25 -9.26 13.00
N PRO A 92 17.44 -9.02 14.33
CA PRO A 92 18.68 -8.46 14.87
C PRO A 92 19.93 -9.25 14.48
N VAL A 93 19.87 -10.57 14.49
CA VAL A 93 21.00 -11.45 14.11
C VAL A 93 21.38 -11.26 12.64
N ALA A 94 20.42 -11.25 11.74
CA ALA A 94 20.65 -11.01 10.32
C ALA A 94 21.27 -9.62 10.08
N ARG A 95 20.84 -8.61 10.84
CA ARG A 95 21.39 -7.24 10.80
C ARG A 95 22.82 -7.17 11.33
N THR A 96 23.11 -7.83 12.45
CA THR A 96 24.47 -7.92 13.00
C THR A 96 25.43 -8.60 12.04
N LEU A 97 24.98 -9.63 11.32
CA LEU A 97 25.75 -10.32 10.29
C LEU A 97 25.79 -9.56 8.95
N HIS A 98 25.23 -8.35 8.86
CA HIS A 98 25.18 -7.51 7.66
C HIS A 98 24.53 -8.21 6.44
N LEU A 99 23.77 -9.30 6.65
CA LEU A 99 23.12 -10.07 5.59
C LEU A 99 22.19 -9.23 4.70
N PRO A 100 21.35 -8.30 5.24
CA PRO A 100 20.53 -7.44 4.41
C PRO A 100 21.35 -6.57 3.45
N GLY A 101 22.43 -5.97 3.94
CA GLY A 101 23.31 -5.12 3.13
C GLY A 101 24.05 -5.90 2.05
N ALA A 102 24.53 -7.10 2.36
CA ALA A 102 25.19 -7.98 1.38
C ALA A 102 24.19 -8.42 0.29
N ALA A 103 23.00 -8.89 0.67
CA ALA A 103 21.96 -9.30 -0.27
C ALA A 103 21.50 -8.14 -1.18
N TYR A 104 21.42 -6.92 -0.65
CA TYR A 104 21.11 -5.73 -1.44
C TYR A 104 22.23 -5.41 -2.44
N ARG A 105 23.50 -5.44 -2.00
CA ARG A 105 24.68 -5.13 -2.85
C ARG A 105 24.80 -6.04 -4.07
N ILE A 106 24.53 -7.33 -3.91
CA ILE A 106 24.56 -8.30 -5.02
C ILE A 106 23.24 -8.32 -5.80
N GLY A 107 22.31 -7.39 -5.51
CA GLY A 107 21.03 -7.27 -6.19
C GLY A 107 20.09 -8.47 -5.96
N LEU A 108 20.35 -9.31 -4.95
CA LEU A 108 19.51 -10.45 -4.61
C LEU A 108 18.18 -10.00 -4.02
N VAL A 109 18.20 -8.96 -3.20
CA VAL A 109 17.01 -8.39 -2.56
C VAL A 109 17.00 -6.89 -2.78
N GLN A 110 16.01 -6.40 -3.50
CA GLN A 110 15.76 -4.97 -3.67
C GLN A 110 14.32 -4.66 -3.27
N ARG A 111 14.18 -3.95 -2.16
CA ARG A 111 12.90 -3.39 -1.72
C ARG A 111 12.76 -1.99 -2.29
N VAL A 112 11.61 -1.69 -2.89
CA VAL A 112 11.30 -0.43 -3.53
C VAL A 112 10.01 0.12 -2.94
N ILE A 113 10.01 1.39 -2.62
CA ILE A 113 8.83 2.19 -2.29
C ILE A 113 8.45 2.95 -3.56
N LEU A 114 7.18 3.11 -3.86
CA LEU A 114 6.79 3.96 -4.98
C LEU A 114 6.98 5.44 -4.62
N THR A 115 8.23 5.91 -4.77
CA THR A 115 8.57 7.33 -4.65
C THR A 115 9.63 7.71 -5.69
N PRO A 116 9.37 8.76 -6.50
CA PRO A 116 10.31 9.23 -7.51
C PRO A 116 11.50 9.98 -6.92
N GLU A 117 11.48 10.26 -5.60
CA GLU A 117 12.58 10.93 -4.90
C GLU A 117 13.82 10.05 -4.80
N THR A 118 13.63 8.74 -4.65
CA THR A 118 14.72 7.78 -4.35
C THR A 118 14.88 6.74 -5.45
N TYR A 119 13.79 6.31 -6.10
CA TYR A 119 13.79 5.19 -7.04
C TYR A 119 13.59 5.65 -8.48
N THR A 120 14.19 4.92 -9.40
CA THR A 120 14.01 5.11 -10.84
C THR A 120 12.63 4.63 -11.29
N ALA A 121 12.15 5.15 -12.42
CA ALA A 121 10.89 4.68 -13.02
C ALA A 121 10.91 3.16 -13.28
N SER A 122 12.04 2.61 -13.75
CA SER A 122 12.19 1.18 -14.02
C SER A 122 12.11 0.31 -12.76
N GLU A 123 12.61 0.78 -11.61
CA GLU A 123 12.50 0.09 -10.33
C GLU A 123 11.06 0.10 -9.82
N MET A 124 10.41 1.25 -9.88
CA MET A 124 9.00 1.39 -9.52
C MET A 124 8.11 0.53 -10.42
N LEU A 125 8.32 0.50 -11.74
CA LEU A 125 7.58 -0.35 -12.68
C LEU A 125 7.78 -1.84 -12.41
N ARG A 126 8.98 -2.28 -12.01
CA ARG A 126 9.21 -3.70 -11.65
C ARG A 126 8.35 -4.13 -10.47
N VAL A 127 8.24 -3.30 -9.44
CA VAL A 127 7.36 -3.59 -8.29
C VAL A 127 5.89 -3.51 -8.70
N SER A 128 5.50 -2.49 -9.48
CA SER A 128 4.13 -2.35 -9.98
C SER A 128 3.65 -3.57 -10.75
N ARG A 129 4.49 -4.13 -11.64
CA ARG A 129 4.16 -5.38 -12.34
C ARG A 129 3.90 -6.55 -11.40
N ARG A 130 4.61 -6.64 -10.27
CA ARG A 130 4.37 -7.69 -9.26
C ARG A 130 3.01 -7.50 -8.56
N PHE A 131 2.67 -6.26 -8.22
CA PHE A 131 1.35 -5.95 -7.65
C PHE A 131 0.22 -6.26 -8.65
N LEU A 132 0.34 -5.82 -9.90
CA LEU A 132 -0.65 -6.08 -10.95
C LEU A 132 -0.81 -7.59 -11.22
N ALA A 133 0.29 -8.33 -11.31
CA ALA A 133 0.26 -9.77 -11.49
C ALA A 133 -0.39 -10.52 -10.31
N ALA A 134 -0.37 -9.94 -9.12
CA ALA A 134 -1.09 -10.45 -7.94
C ALA A 134 -2.53 -9.94 -7.83
N GLY A 135 -3.04 -9.24 -8.86
CA GLY A 135 -4.40 -8.72 -8.88
C GLY A 135 -4.65 -7.49 -8.01
N ALA A 136 -3.60 -6.76 -7.60
CA ALA A 136 -3.78 -5.55 -6.81
C ALA A 136 -4.50 -4.47 -7.62
N PRO A 137 -5.61 -3.91 -7.11
CA PRO A 137 -6.45 -2.97 -7.85
C PRO A 137 -5.92 -1.54 -7.82
N TYR A 138 -4.91 -1.25 -7.00
CA TYR A 138 -4.36 0.10 -6.86
C TYR A 138 -2.86 0.09 -6.59
N LEU A 139 -2.24 1.22 -6.89
CA LEU A 139 -0.85 1.56 -6.55
C LEU A 139 -0.83 2.95 -5.92
N HIS A 140 -0.07 3.12 -4.84
CA HIS A 140 0.07 4.40 -4.17
C HIS A 140 1.52 4.89 -4.24
N MET A 141 1.75 5.90 -5.06
CA MET A 141 3.01 6.64 -5.13
C MET A 141 2.94 7.89 -4.25
N TYR A 142 4.01 8.21 -3.54
CA TYR A 142 4.10 9.45 -2.77
C TYR A 142 5.39 10.22 -3.08
N LEU A 143 5.36 11.50 -2.79
CA LEU A 143 6.52 12.40 -2.76
C LEU A 143 6.26 13.55 -1.78
N HIS A 144 7.31 14.26 -1.40
CA HIS A 144 7.19 15.51 -0.66
C HIS A 144 7.03 16.68 -1.64
N SER A 145 6.00 17.51 -1.47
CA SER A 145 5.79 18.68 -2.33
C SER A 145 6.98 19.63 -2.35
N SER A 146 7.68 19.74 -1.22
CA SER A 146 8.92 20.51 -1.09
C SER A 146 10.07 19.97 -1.96
N SER A 147 10.06 18.70 -2.37
CA SER A 147 11.07 18.13 -3.26
C SER A 147 10.90 18.57 -4.73
N LEU A 148 9.80 19.24 -5.04
CA LEU A 148 9.54 19.84 -6.37
C LEU A 148 10.06 21.27 -6.52
N MET A 149 10.77 21.78 -5.51
CA MET A 149 11.45 23.08 -5.54
C MET A 149 12.92 22.88 -5.13
N ALA A 150 13.82 23.46 -5.90
CA ALA A 150 15.25 23.36 -5.64
C ALA A 150 15.64 23.97 -4.28
N GLY A 151 16.51 23.27 -3.55
CA GLY A 151 17.08 23.72 -2.28
C GLY A 151 16.25 23.44 -1.04
N LEU A 152 15.01 22.90 -1.15
CA LEU A 152 14.14 22.70 0.02
C LEU A 152 14.28 21.32 0.66
N THR A 153 14.80 20.35 -0.05
CA THR A 153 15.02 18.97 0.48
C THR A 153 16.31 18.37 -0.09
N PRO A 154 16.89 17.39 0.59
CA PRO A 154 18.04 16.64 0.03
C PRO A 154 17.71 15.90 -1.28
N PHE A 155 16.43 15.62 -1.56
CA PHE A 155 15.99 14.96 -2.79
C PHE A 155 15.96 15.92 -3.99
N GLY A 156 15.60 17.20 -3.74
CA GLY A 156 15.54 18.28 -4.70
C GLY A 156 16.55 19.38 -4.40
N GLU A 157 17.78 19.05 -4.04
CA GLU A 157 18.83 20.00 -3.65
C GLU A 157 19.20 20.99 -4.78
N THR A 158 19.18 20.51 -6.02
CA THR A 158 19.46 21.30 -7.22
C THR A 158 18.29 21.24 -8.20
N GLN A 159 18.22 22.21 -9.14
CA GLN A 159 17.20 22.18 -10.19
C GLN A 159 17.29 20.89 -11.04
N GLU A 160 18.49 20.41 -11.33
CA GLU A 160 18.69 19.14 -12.06
C GLU A 160 18.06 17.94 -11.33
N ARG A 161 18.18 17.89 -9.99
CA ARG A 161 17.53 16.82 -9.19
C ARG A 161 16.01 16.94 -9.22
N VAL A 162 15.46 18.16 -9.18
CA VAL A 162 14.03 18.42 -9.33
C VAL A 162 13.55 17.97 -10.71
N ASP A 163 14.24 18.33 -11.77
CA ASP A 163 13.91 17.91 -13.15
C ASP A 163 13.99 16.38 -13.28
N GLY A 164 14.94 15.75 -12.60
CA GLY A 164 15.05 14.31 -12.49
C GLY A 164 13.83 13.66 -11.79
N ILE A 165 13.28 14.29 -10.76
CA ILE A 165 12.03 13.81 -10.11
C ILE A 165 10.87 13.88 -11.10
N TYR A 166 10.69 14.99 -11.80
CA TYR A 166 9.65 15.14 -12.83
C TYR A 166 9.78 14.11 -13.97
N SER A 167 11.03 13.88 -14.44
CA SER A 167 11.28 12.84 -15.45
C SER A 167 10.86 11.46 -14.96
N ARG A 168 11.28 11.08 -13.75
CA ARG A 168 10.92 9.78 -13.15
C ARG A 168 9.40 9.60 -12.98
N ILE A 169 8.68 10.66 -12.61
CA ILE A 169 7.20 10.63 -12.54
C ILE A 169 6.61 10.37 -13.94
N ARG A 170 7.05 11.13 -14.93
CA ARG A 170 6.56 10.99 -16.31
C ARG A 170 6.82 9.60 -16.87
N ASP A 171 8.06 9.13 -16.75
CA ASP A 171 8.49 7.83 -17.28
C ASP A 171 7.76 6.68 -16.57
N PHE A 172 7.54 6.80 -15.26
CA PHE A 172 6.78 5.83 -14.48
C PHE A 172 5.31 5.76 -14.93
N VAL A 173 4.64 6.91 -15.05
CA VAL A 173 3.22 6.95 -15.46
C VAL A 173 3.07 6.47 -16.90
N THR A 174 3.98 6.84 -17.80
CA THR A 174 3.98 6.38 -19.19
C THR A 174 4.14 4.87 -19.25
N GLY A 175 5.17 4.31 -18.60
CA GLY A 175 5.40 2.87 -18.60
C GLY A 175 4.32 2.08 -17.85
N LEU A 176 3.61 2.70 -16.89
CA LEU A 176 2.47 2.04 -16.23
C LEU A 176 1.27 1.94 -17.18
N ARG A 177 1.02 2.96 -18.00
CA ARG A 177 -0.05 2.96 -19.02
C ARG A 177 0.19 1.97 -20.15
N GLU A 178 1.43 1.55 -20.39
CA GLU A 178 1.75 0.50 -21.35
C GLU A 178 1.35 -0.90 -20.86
N ILE A 179 1.17 -1.10 -19.55
CA ILE A 179 0.95 -2.41 -18.93
C ILE A 179 -0.40 -2.54 -18.21
N ALA A 180 -1.13 -1.45 -18.04
CA ALA A 180 -2.43 -1.44 -17.38
C ALA A 180 -3.27 -0.24 -17.83
N ASP A 181 -4.60 -0.37 -17.70
CA ASP A 181 -5.49 0.78 -17.75
C ASP A 181 -5.37 1.59 -16.44
N VAL A 182 -4.89 2.83 -16.54
CA VAL A 182 -4.51 3.65 -15.39
C VAL A 182 -5.48 4.79 -15.19
N ARG A 183 -6.18 4.75 -14.07
CA ARG A 183 -6.99 5.85 -13.56
C ARG A 183 -6.28 6.49 -12.36
N THR A 184 -6.13 7.82 -12.38
CA THR A 184 -5.59 8.57 -11.26
C THR A 184 -6.69 8.92 -10.28
N LEU A 185 -6.45 8.66 -8.99
CA LEU A 185 -7.36 8.96 -7.89
C LEU A 185 -6.66 9.79 -6.83
N THR A 186 -7.40 10.63 -6.14
CA THR A 186 -6.98 11.18 -4.84
C THR A 186 -6.97 10.08 -3.78
N VAL A 187 -6.27 10.31 -2.65
CA VAL A 187 -6.26 9.36 -1.53
C VAL A 187 -7.69 9.15 -0.99
N SER A 188 -8.52 10.19 -0.98
CA SER A 188 -9.93 10.09 -0.54
C SER A 188 -10.75 9.22 -1.48
N GLU A 189 -10.62 9.41 -2.80
CA GLU A 189 -11.30 8.57 -3.80
C GLU A 189 -10.83 7.12 -3.71
N ALA A 190 -9.53 6.88 -3.53
CA ALA A 190 -8.99 5.53 -3.34
C ALA A 190 -9.52 4.89 -2.06
N ALA A 191 -9.56 5.62 -0.94
CA ALA A 191 -10.15 5.14 0.31
C ALA A 191 -11.61 4.72 0.13
N HIS A 192 -12.39 5.51 -0.63
CA HIS A 192 -13.79 5.18 -0.91
C HIS A 192 -13.96 4.03 -1.90
N ALA A 193 -13.12 3.94 -2.94
CA ALA A 193 -13.22 2.92 -3.97
C ALA A 193 -12.79 1.53 -3.45
N PHE A 194 -11.79 1.49 -2.57
CA PHE A 194 -11.18 0.25 -2.10
C PHE A 194 -11.46 -0.03 -0.61
N ASP A 195 -12.49 0.61 -0.03
CA ASP A 195 -12.94 0.33 1.32
C ASP A 195 -13.41 -1.13 1.46
N PRO A 196 -12.78 -1.94 2.35
CA PRO A 196 -13.14 -3.36 2.49
C PRO A 196 -14.59 -3.64 2.86
N LEU A 197 -15.28 -2.68 3.51
CA LEU A 197 -16.70 -2.86 3.84
C LEU A 197 -17.60 -2.71 2.61
N LYS A 198 -17.24 -1.82 1.68
CA LYS A 198 -18.01 -1.63 0.43
C LYS A 198 -17.80 -2.80 -0.54
N ALA A 199 -16.59 -3.35 -0.61
CA ALA A 199 -16.29 -4.53 -1.41
C ALA A 199 -17.15 -5.74 -0.97
N ARG A 200 -17.29 -5.96 0.34
CA ARG A 200 -18.13 -7.05 0.89
C ARG A 200 -19.63 -6.83 0.67
N ALA A 201 -20.09 -5.58 0.61
CA ALA A 201 -21.50 -5.28 0.36
C ALA A 201 -21.89 -5.56 -1.10
N SER A 202 -21.01 -5.26 -2.07
CA SER A 202 -21.24 -5.57 -3.49
C SER A 202 -21.23 -7.07 -3.78
N ASP A 203 -20.36 -7.85 -3.13
CA ASP A 203 -20.34 -9.32 -3.27
C ASP A 203 -21.61 -9.98 -2.73
N ARG A 204 -22.17 -9.47 -1.64
CA ARG A 204 -23.43 -10.00 -1.07
C ARG A 204 -24.65 -9.69 -1.93
N SER A 205 -24.70 -8.51 -2.55
CA SER A 205 -25.81 -8.16 -3.47
C SER A 205 -25.77 -8.97 -4.77
N GLY A 206 -24.58 -9.33 -5.27
CA GLY A 206 -24.43 -10.21 -6.44
C GLY A 206 -24.81 -11.68 -6.18
N GLN A 207 -24.76 -12.15 -4.93
CA GLN A 207 -25.16 -13.52 -4.57
C GLN A 207 -26.67 -13.69 -4.36
N VAL A 208 -27.38 -12.63 -3.98
CA VAL A 208 -28.84 -12.67 -3.78
C VAL A 208 -29.59 -12.79 -5.11
N GLU A 209 -29.03 -12.37 -6.22
CA GLU A 209 -29.65 -12.41 -7.54
C GLU A 209 -29.55 -13.78 -8.24
N GLN A 210 -28.83 -14.74 -7.66
CA GLN A 210 -28.64 -16.10 -8.21
C GLN A 210 -29.40 -17.22 -7.47
N SER A 211 -30.36 -16.89 -6.62
CA SER A 211 -31.26 -17.92 -6.06
C SER A 211 -32.25 -18.41 -7.14
N PRO A 212 -32.33 -19.73 -7.39
CA PRO A 212 -33.29 -20.25 -8.37
C PRO A 212 -34.71 -19.96 -7.93
N PRO A 213 -35.67 -19.75 -8.87
CA PRO A 213 -37.05 -19.54 -8.53
C PRO A 213 -37.61 -20.76 -7.79
N GLU A 214 -38.28 -20.49 -6.66
CA GLU A 214 -39.02 -21.52 -5.90
C GLU A 214 -39.95 -22.29 -6.82
N GLY A 215 -39.84 -23.63 -6.75
CA GLY A 215 -40.59 -24.53 -7.58
C GLY A 215 -42.12 -24.37 -7.40
N ILE A 216 -42.81 -24.25 -8.51
CA ILE A 216 -44.24 -24.29 -8.62
C ILE A 216 -44.72 -25.65 -8.06
N PRO A 217 -45.71 -25.71 -7.13
CA PRO A 217 -46.29 -26.96 -6.68
C PRO A 217 -47.03 -27.63 -7.85
N VAL A 218 -46.66 -28.86 -8.16
CA VAL A 218 -47.40 -29.69 -9.09
C VAL A 218 -48.63 -30.18 -8.34
N GLU A 219 -49.81 -29.67 -8.71
CA GLU A 219 -51.11 -30.25 -8.31
C GLU A 219 -51.24 -31.64 -8.92
N ASP A 220 -51.39 -32.61 -8.04
CA ASP A 220 -51.62 -34.01 -8.37
C ASP A 220 -53.10 -34.18 -8.79
N ALA A 221 -53.33 -34.35 -10.08
CA ALA A 221 -54.63 -34.66 -10.62
C ALA A 221 -54.78 -36.19 -10.70
N SER A 222 -55.21 -36.79 -9.61
CA SER A 222 -55.76 -38.16 -9.59
C SER A 222 -57.22 -38.11 -9.26
N GLY A 223 -58.06 -38.33 -10.26
CA GLY A 223 -59.46 -38.56 -10.20
C GLY A 223 -59.91 -39.31 -11.43
#